data_18af5b5129039f9a97136f812915b9e8
#
_entry.id   18af5b5129039f9a97136f812915b9e8
#
_cell.length_a   1.000
_cell.length_b   1.000
_cell.length_c   1.000
_cell.angle_alpha   90.00
_cell.angle_beta   90.00
_cell.angle_gamma   90.00
#
_symmetry.space_group_name_H-M   'P 1'
#
loop_
_entity.id
_entity.type
_entity.pdbx_description
1 polymer ?
#
loop_
_entity_poly.entity_id
_entity_poly.type
_entity_poly.pdbx_seq_one_letter_code
_entity_poly.pdbx_strand_id
1 'polypeptide(L)'
;MRFYQPLKGYAYNSTSLFLANFALPFIKKGDWLLDVGAGCGIVGILCAKKYANPLDLIEIDSNLAFFARLNSQNLPKVQVYHANFLDHPLTPGYDAILSNPPYYPAGSLKSPYTQKARATNQSFLPLLDFCTKASFLLKPKGYFILCYHATLVDALLNALQRAKLKAILLRFVHPFKDQKASLILCCARKDSKSLLQVSPPLITHKAKDQRAITDEVASIYARFKTHSIKASLEMCAL
;
A
#
# COMPACT_ATOMS: atom_id res chain seq x y z
N MET A 1 8.51 -2.85 -15.97
CA MET A 1 7.12 -2.39 -16.21
C MET A 1 7.08 -0.88 -16.18
N ARG A 2 6.32 -0.23 -17.07
CA ARG A 2 6.17 1.23 -17.07
C ARG A 2 4.93 1.61 -16.28
N PHE A 3 5.03 2.63 -15.42
CA PHE A 3 3.92 3.18 -14.66
C PHE A 3 3.79 4.68 -14.94
N TYR A 4 2.66 5.07 -15.46
CA TYR A 4 2.29 6.47 -15.63
C TYR A 4 1.85 7.05 -14.31
N GLN A 5 2.23 8.30 -14.03
CA GLN A 5 1.84 9.02 -12.82
C GLN A 5 1.85 10.52 -13.09
N PRO A 6 1.13 11.33 -12.28
CA PRO A 6 0.97 12.75 -12.55
C PRO A 6 2.30 13.49 -12.54
N LEU A 7 2.42 14.51 -13.39
CA LEU A 7 3.57 15.44 -13.40
C LEU A 7 3.75 16.13 -12.05
N LYS A 8 2.63 16.52 -11.41
CA LYS A 8 2.59 17.22 -10.12
C LYS A 8 1.74 16.41 -9.14
N GLY A 9 2.08 16.45 -7.86
CA GLY A 9 1.34 15.78 -6.79
C GLY A 9 1.98 14.47 -6.33
N TYR A 10 1.17 13.53 -5.86
CA TYR A 10 1.65 12.25 -5.34
C TYR A 10 2.23 11.38 -6.45
N ALA A 11 3.40 10.83 -6.19
CA ALA A 11 4.02 9.80 -7.00
C ALA A 11 4.42 8.63 -6.10
N TYR A 12 4.32 7.41 -6.62
CA TYR A 12 4.78 6.26 -5.86
C TYR A 12 6.28 6.34 -5.56
N ASN A 13 6.68 5.77 -4.47
CA ASN A 13 8.05 5.73 -4.00
C ASN A 13 8.47 4.29 -3.66
N SER A 14 9.66 4.13 -3.13
CA SER A 14 10.23 2.85 -2.70
C SER A 14 9.31 2.06 -1.76
N THR A 15 8.52 2.74 -0.92
CA THR A 15 7.59 2.11 0.03
C THR A 15 6.58 1.21 -0.68
N SER A 16 6.07 1.65 -1.83
CA SER A 16 5.13 0.84 -2.62
C SER A 16 5.77 -0.47 -3.10
N LEU A 17 7.05 -0.44 -3.48
CA LEU A 17 7.79 -1.64 -3.88
C LEU A 17 8.10 -2.55 -2.68
N PHE A 18 8.42 -1.97 -1.53
CA PHE A 18 8.65 -2.74 -0.29
C PHE A 18 7.37 -3.45 0.14
N LEU A 19 6.23 -2.74 0.13
CA LEU A 19 4.93 -3.33 0.46
C LEU A 19 4.55 -4.43 -0.53
N ALA A 20 4.67 -4.20 -1.83
CA ALA A 20 4.39 -5.22 -2.83
C ALA A 20 5.27 -6.46 -2.62
N ASN A 21 6.59 -6.29 -2.38
CA ASN A 21 7.50 -7.40 -2.11
C ASN A 21 7.14 -8.16 -0.82
N PHE A 22 6.76 -7.45 0.23
CA PHE A 22 6.31 -8.03 1.50
C PHE A 22 5.00 -8.81 1.35
N ALA A 23 4.09 -8.36 0.48
CA ALA A 23 2.80 -8.99 0.26
C ALA A 23 2.86 -10.29 -0.57
N LEU A 24 3.82 -10.39 -1.52
CA LEU A 24 3.89 -11.51 -2.47
C LEU A 24 3.86 -12.92 -1.85
N PRO A 25 4.46 -13.23 -0.68
CA PRO A 25 4.38 -14.54 -0.06
C PRO A 25 2.97 -14.96 0.39
N PHE A 26 2.09 -14.00 0.63
CA PHE A 26 0.72 -14.23 1.11
C PHE A 26 -0.29 -14.34 -0.02
N ILE A 27 0.11 -14.05 -1.26
CA ILE A 27 -0.78 -14.04 -2.43
C ILE A 27 -0.60 -15.33 -3.24
N LYS A 28 -1.70 -16.01 -3.50
CA LYS A 28 -1.78 -17.25 -4.27
C LYS A 28 -2.45 -17.03 -5.62
N LYS A 29 -2.31 -17.99 -6.51
CA LYS A 29 -3.04 -18.00 -7.79
C LYS A 29 -4.54 -18.10 -7.53
N GLY A 30 -5.29 -17.20 -8.16
CA GLY A 30 -6.74 -17.14 -8.05
C GLY A 30 -7.27 -16.27 -6.91
N ASP A 31 -6.42 -15.75 -6.04
CA ASP A 31 -6.84 -14.81 -4.98
C ASP A 31 -7.45 -13.54 -5.59
N TRP A 32 -8.54 -13.07 -5.03
CA TRP A 32 -9.13 -11.78 -5.37
C TRP A 32 -8.54 -10.70 -4.46
N LEU A 33 -7.92 -9.69 -5.08
CA LEU A 33 -7.16 -8.65 -4.39
C LEU A 33 -7.93 -7.33 -4.41
N LEU A 34 -7.78 -6.55 -3.34
CA LEU A 34 -8.21 -5.15 -3.26
C LEU A 34 -7.01 -4.29 -2.84
N ASP A 35 -6.75 -3.19 -3.56
CA ASP A 35 -5.76 -2.17 -3.16
C ASP A 35 -6.51 -0.90 -2.78
N VAL A 36 -6.42 -0.51 -1.50
CA VAL A 36 -7.14 0.63 -0.94
C VAL A 36 -6.22 1.85 -0.84
N GLY A 37 -6.68 2.98 -1.39
CA GLY A 37 -5.83 4.15 -1.60
C GLY A 37 -4.76 3.82 -2.63
N ALA A 38 -5.19 3.22 -3.73
CA ALA A 38 -4.31 2.59 -4.71
C ALA A 38 -3.33 3.55 -5.40
N GLY A 39 -3.59 4.87 -5.32
CA GLY A 39 -2.84 5.85 -6.07
C GLY A 39 -2.88 5.54 -7.56
N CYS A 40 -1.72 5.43 -8.19
CA CYS A 40 -1.61 5.00 -9.59
C CYS A 40 -1.69 3.47 -9.78
N GLY A 41 -2.11 2.70 -8.77
CA GLY A 41 -2.33 1.27 -8.82
C GLY A 41 -1.08 0.40 -8.63
N ILE A 42 0.06 0.97 -8.25
CA ILE A 42 1.34 0.26 -8.30
C ILE A 42 1.39 -0.99 -7.43
N VAL A 43 0.90 -0.94 -6.17
CA VAL A 43 1.00 -2.06 -5.23
C VAL A 43 0.11 -3.21 -5.70
N GLY A 44 -1.17 -2.93 -5.95
CA GLY A 44 -2.14 -3.92 -6.43
C GLY A 44 -1.71 -4.56 -7.74
N ILE A 45 -1.30 -3.76 -8.73
CA ILE A 45 -0.86 -4.23 -10.06
C ILE A 45 0.36 -5.15 -9.95
N LEU A 46 1.38 -4.79 -9.16
CA LEU A 46 2.57 -5.62 -8.98
C LEU A 46 2.23 -6.96 -8.31
N CYS A 47 1.32 -6.95 -7.34
CA CYS A 47 0.87 -8.14 -6.65
C CYS A 47 0.01 -9.03 -7.56
N ALA A 48 -0.97 -8.47 -8.25
CA ALA A 48 -1.87 -9.22 -9.13
C ALA A 48 -1.15 -9.85 -10.32
N LYS A 49 -0.15 -9.15 -10.87
CA LYS A 49 0.58 -9.61 -12.06
C LYS A 49 1.30 -10.96 -11.86
N LYS A 50 1.66 -11.31 -10.62
CA LYS A 50 2.37 -12.57 -10.34
C LYS A 50 1.63 -13.80 -10.87
N TYR A 51 0.29 -13.80 -10.78
CA TYR A 51 -0.55 -14.91 -11.15
C TYR A 51 -1.76 -14.52 -12.01
N ALA A 52 -1.78 -13.29 -12.54
CA ALA A 52 -2.93 -12.70 -13.24
C ALA A 52 -4.22 -12.73 -12.38
N ASN A 53 -4.08 -12.38 -11.10
CA ASN A 53 -5.17 -12.39 -10.14
C ASN A 53 -6.22 -11.29 -10.43
N PRO A 54 -7.51 -11.52 -10.12
CA PRO A 54 -8.50 -10.46 -10.09
C PRO A 54 -8.09 -9.36 -9.11
N LEU A 55 -8.26 -8.10 -9.50
CA LEU A 55 -7.81 -6.94 -8.73
C LEU A 55 -8.82 -5.81 -8.80
N ASP A 56 -9.23 -5.34 -7.64
CA ASP A 56 -9.94 -4.09 -7.49
C ASP A 56 -9.00 -3.03 -6.92
N LEU A 57 -9.04 -1.84 -7.51
CA LEU A 57 -8.31 -0.65 -7.09
C LEU A 57 -9.33 0.39 -6.66
N ILE A 58 -9.22 0.95 -5.46
CA ILE A 58 -10.07 2.05 -5.02
C ILE A 58 -9.23 3.26 -4.62
N GLU A 59 -9.54 4.41 -5.23
CA GLU A 59 -8.80 5.66 -5.05
C GLU A 59 -9.76 6.84 -5.02
N ILE A 60 -9.58 7.75 -4.06
CA ILE A 60 -10.43 8.93 -3.87
C ILE A 60 -10.03 10.11 -4.77
N ASP A 61 -8.77 10.20 -5.16
CA ASP A 61 -8.27 11.24 -6.06
C ASP A 61 -8.54 10.85 -7.52
N SER A 62 -9.28 11.71 -8.23
CA SER A 62 -9.69 11.44 -9.62
C SER A 62 -8.51 11.30 -10.59
N ASN A 63 -7.45 12.10 -10.38
CA ASN A 63 -6.25 12.06 -11.24
C ASN A 63 -5.49 10.75 -11.02
N LEU A 64 -5.32 10.34 -9.76
CA LEU A 64 -4.66 9.08 -9.43
C LEU A 64 -5.47 7.88 -9.92
N ALA A 65 -6.80 7.90 -9.77
CA ALA A 65 -7.69 6.87 -10.30
C ALA A 65 -7.63 6.76 -11.83
N PHE A 66 -7.48 7.89 -12.54
CA PHE A 66 -7.23 7.89 -13.99
C PHE A 66 -5.93 7.16 -14.33
N PHE A 67 -4.82 7.48 -13.65
CA PHE A 67 -3.55 6.79 -13.88
C PHE A 67 -3.61 5.31 -13.47
N ALA A 68 -4.39 4.95 -12.45
CA ALA A 68 -4.62 3.55 -12.09
C ALA A 68 -5.30 2.78 -13.24
N ARG A 69 -6.32 3.36 -13.89
CA ARG A 69 -6.96 2.78 -15.09
C ARG A 69 -5.96 2.63 -16.23
N LEU A 70 -5.21 3.68 -16.55
CA LEU A 70 -4.19 3.67 -17.60
C LEU A 70 -3.14 2.58 -17.35
N ASN A 71 -2.65 2.44 -16.12
CA ASN A 71 -1.63 1.46 -15.76
C ASN A 71 -2.14 0.02 -15.76
N SER A 72 -3.44 -0.18 -15.59
CA SER A 72 -4.07 -1.50 -15.53
C SER A 72 -4.78 -1.93 -16.81
N GLN A 73 -4.86 -1.07 -17.84
CA GLN A 73 -5.63 -1.31 -19.06
C GLN A 73 -5.33 -2.63 -19.79
N ASN A 74 -4.08 -3.12 -19.68
CA ASN A 74 -3.64 -4.37 -20.31
C ASN A 74 -3.66 -5.57 -19.35
N LEU A 75 -4.26 -5.43 -18.16
CA LEU A 75 -4.41 -6.51 -17.20
C LEU A 75 -5.84 -7.05 -17.26
N PRO A 76 -6.02 -8.35 -17.40
CA PRO A 76 -7.36 -8.91 -17.31
C PRO A 76 -7.89 -8.81 -15.89
N LYS A 77 -9.22 -8.65 -15.75
CA LYS A 77 -9.93 -8.70 -14.45
C LYS A 77 -9.48 -7.62 -13.44
N VAL A 78 -9.19 -6.40 -13.92
CA VAL A 78 -8.93 -5.25 -13.04
C VAL A 78 -10.11 -4.28 -13.11
N GLN A 79 -10.64 -3.92 -11.94
CA GLN A 79 -11.65 -2.88 -11.79
C GLN A 79 -11.07 -1.70 -11.02
N VAL A 80 -11.33 -0.47 -11.46
CA VAL A 80 -10.87 0.75 -10.78
C VAL A 80 -12.07 1.60 -10.38
N TYR A 81 -12.20 1.80 -9.07
CA TYR A 81 -13.24 2.65 -8.46
C TYR A 81 -12.64 4.00 -8.09
N HIS A 82 -13.18 5.08 -8.65
CA HIS A 82 -12.94 6.44 -8.17
C HIS A 82 -13.96 6.74 -7.07
N ALA A 83 -13.60 6.47 -5.83
CA ALA A 83 -14.53 6.60 -4.69
C ALA A 83 -13.79 6.67 -3.35
N ASN A 84 -14.48 7.16 -2.33
CA ASN A 84 -14.05 7.00 -0.95
C ASN A 84 -14.25 5.53 -0.52
N PHE A 85 -13.20 4.91 -0.01
CA PHE A 85 -13.25 3.51 0.43
C PHE A 85 -14.33 3.27 1.48
N LEU A 86 -14.52 4.17 2.45
CA LEU A 86 -15.47 3.96 3.54
C LEU A 86 -16.93 3.99 3.07
N ASP A 87 -17.22 4.77 2.06
CA ASP A 87 -18.60 4.99 1.59
C ASP A 87 -18.99 4.05 0.44
N HIS A 88 -18.01 3.58 -0.34
CA HIS A 88 -18.29 2.78 -1.54
C HIS A 88 -18.76 1.35 -1.19
N PRO A 89 -19.87 0.86 -1.77
CA PRO A 89 -20.43 -0.46 -1.47
C PRO A 89 -19.66 -1.59 -2.19
N LEU A 90 -18.48 -1.95 -1.68
CA LEU A 90 -17.73 -3.11 -2.17
C LEU A 90 -18.38 -4.41 -1.70
N THR A 91 -18.35 -5.41 -2.57
CA THR A 91 -18.82 -6.75 -2.22
C THR A 91 -17.76 -7.51 -1.40
N PRO A 92 -18.13 -8.12 -0.26
CA PRO A 92 -17.21 -8.98 0.50
C PRO A 92 -16.75 -10.18 -0.30
N GLY A 93 -15.52 -10.62 -0.06
CA GLY A 93 -14.98 -11.83 -0.71
C GLY A 93 -13.52 -11.72 -1.13
N TYR A 94 -12.78 -10.72 -0.65
CA TYR A 94 -11.36 -10.58 -0.97
C TYR A 94 -10.51 -11.57 -0.17
N ASP A 95 -9.54 -12.16 -0.85
CA ASP A 95 -8.53 -13.04 -0.23
C ASP A 95 -7.40 -12.22 0.40
N ALA A 96 -7.05 -11.09 -0.22
CA ALA A 96 -6.12 -10.13 0.35
C ALA A 96 -6.51 -8.68 0.05
N ILE A 97 -6.36 -7.82 1.07
CA ILE A 97 -6.50 -6.38 0.97
C ILE A 97 -5.14 -5.76 1.21
N LEU A 98 -4.72 -4.90 0.30
CA LEU A 98 -3.45 -4.19 0.32
C LEU A 98 -3.71 -2.71 0.60
N SER A 99 -2.80 -2.02 1.28
CA SER A 99 -2.86 -0.56 1.37
C SER A 99 -1.52 0.05 1.74
N ASN A 100 -1.17 1.12 1.05
CA ASN A 100 -0.12 2.05 1.45
C ASN A 100 -0.77 3.42 1.73
N PRO A 101 -1.56 3.54 2.80
CA PRO A 101 -2.35 4.72 3.06
C PRO A 101 -1.44 5.91 3.40
N PRO A 102 -1.88 7.16 3.15
CA PRO A 102 -1.18 8.33 3.64
C PRO A 102 -1.30 8.37 5.16
N TYR A 103 -0.18 8.17 5.85
CA TYR A 103 -0.09 8.24 7.30
C TYR A 103 0.91 9.32 7.69
N TYR A 104 0.41 10.42 8.26
CA TYR A 104 1.25 11.44 8.83
C TYR A 104 0.76 11.75 10.23
N PRO A 105 1.65 11.70 11.25
CA PRO A 105 1.32 12.19 12.57
C PRO A 105 0.85 13.66 12.48
N ALA A 106 -0.16 14.02 13.23
CA ALA A 106 -0.57 15.39 13.39
C ALA A 106 0.66 16.22 13.81
N GLY A 107 1.01 17.27 13.07
CA GLY A 107 2.18 18.12 13.36
C GLY A 107 3.43 17.90 12.50
N SER A 108 3.49 16.91 11.61
CA SER A 108 4.66 16.65 10.75
C SER A 108 4.77 17.53 9.48
N LEU A 109 4.28 18.76 9.54
CA LEU A 109 4.02 19.62 8.39
C LEU A 109 5.25 20.42 7.94
N LYS A 110 5.77 20.16 6.75
CA LYS A 110 6.86 20.95 6.15
C LYS A 110 6.52 21.68 4.84
N SER A 111 5.28 21.62 4.32
CA SER A 111 4.91 22.34 3.08
C SER A 111 3.41 22.63 2.99
N PRO A 112 2.97 23.85 2.57
CA PRO A 112 1.56 24.21 2.43
C PRO A 112 0.78 23.32 1.45
N TYR A 113 1.41 22.87 0.37
CA TYR A 113 0.79 21.97 -0.64
C TYR A 113 0.55 20.56 -0.12
N THR A 114 1.48 20.05 0.69
CA THR A 114 1.34 18.75 1.35
C THR A 114 0.42 18.82 2.56
N GLN A 115 0.24 19.99 3.18
CA GLN A 115 -0.65 20.17 4.33
C GLN A 115 -2.12 19.89 3.99
N LYS A 116 -2.63 20.52 2.92
CA LYS A 116 -4.06 20.42 2.54
C LYS A 116 -4.43 18.99 2.12
N ALA A 117 -3.60 18.34 1.32
CA ALA A 117 -3.81 16.96 0.91
C ALA A 117 -3.67 15.96 2.07
N ARG A 118 -2.75 16.22 3.03
CA ARG A 118 -2.50 15.35 4.18
C ARG A 118 -3.58 15.47 5.27
N ALA A 119 -4.02 16.70 5.58
CA ALA A 119 -5.12 16.93 6.50
C ALA A 119 -6.45 16.37 5.98
N THR A 120 -6.66 16.45 4.67
CA THR A 120 -7.84 15.88 4.00
C THR A 120 -7.82 14.35 4.07
N ASN A 121 -6.68 13.71 3.85
CA ASN A 121 -6.60 12.25 3.81
C ASN A 121 -6.75 11.57 5.19
N GLN A 122 -6.24 12.14 6.28
CA GLN A 122 -6.47 11.61 7.63
C GLN A 122 -7.92 11.73 8.08
N SER A 123 -8.64 12.77 7.68
CA SER A 123 -10.08 12.91 7.97
C SER A 123 -10.94 11.96 7.14
N PHE A 124 -10.45 11.48 5.98
CA PHE A 124 -11.21 10.59 5.08
C PHE A 124 -11.02 9.10 5.34
N LEU A 125 -10.01 8.69 6.12
CA LEU A 125 -9.76 7.27 6.42
C LEU A 125 -9.35 7.07 7.89
N PRO A 126 -10.29 7.22 8.86
CA PRO A 126 -10.03 6.91 10.26
C PRO A 126 -9.56 5.46 10.41
N LEU A 127 -8.48 5.25 11.15
CA LEU A 127 -7.77 3.96 11.18
C LEU A 127 -8.66 2.79 11.62
N LEU A 128 -9.52 3.01 12.64
CA LEU A 128 -10.42 1.95 13.12
C LEU A 128 -11.48 1.60 12.07
N ASP A 129 -12.11 2.60 11.45
CA ASP A 129 -13.14 2.40 10.43
C ASP A 129 -12.54 1.71 9.20
N PHE A 130 -11.32 2.11 8.83
CA PHE A 130 -10.55 1.45 7.79
C PHE A 130 -10.32 -0.03 8.08
N CYS A 131 -9.79 -0.36 9.26
CA CYS A 131 -9.57 -1.75 9.67
C CYS A 131 -10.87 -2.55 9.75
N THR A 132 -11.95 -1.93 10.25
CA THR A 132 -13.26 -2.56 10.39
C THR A 132 -13.85 -2.92 9.04
N LYS A 133 -13.84 -1.97 8.08
CA LYS A 133 -14.32 -2.23 6.72
C LYS A 133 -13.44 -3.24 5.98
N ALA A 134 -12.13 -3.16 6.14
CA ALA A 134 -11.22 -4.17 5.58
C ALA A 134 -11.53 -5.58 6.13
N SER A 135 -11.74 -5.69 7.44
CA SER A 135 -12.14 -6.95 8.06
C SER A 135 -13.48 -7.49 7.53
N PHE A 136 -14.46 -6.62 7.34
CA PHE A 136 -15.75 -7.00 6.76
C PHE A 136 -15.61 -7.57 5.35
N LEU A 137 -14.81 -6.92 4.51
CA LEU A 137 -14.62 -7.28 3.10
C LEU A 137 -13.77 -8.55 2.90
N LEU A 138 -12.91 -8.90 3.86
CA LEU A 138 -12.08 -10.09 3.78
C LEU A 138 -12.87 -11.38 3.98
N LYS A 139 -12.53 -12.41 3.19
CA LYS A 139 -12.90 -13.79 3.50
C LYS A 139 -12.37 -14.23 4.87
N PRO A 140 -12.96 -15.26 5.51
CA PRO A 140 -12.32 -15.94 6.63
C PRO A 140 -10.89 -16.35 6.28
N LYS A 141 -9.94 -16.09 7.18
CA LYS A 141 -8.48 -16.32 6.97
C LYS A 141 -7.83 -15.47 5.88
N GLY A 142 -8.53 -14.50 5.30
CA GLY A 142 -7.97 -13.52 4.37
C GLY A 142 -6.94 -12.60 5.01
N TYR A 143 -6.11 -11.97 4.20
CA TYR A 143 -4.98 -11.15 4.65
C TYR A 143 -5.25 -9.66 4.47
N PHE A 144 -4.91 -8.86 5.47
CA PHE A 144 -4.82 -7.41 5.39
C PHE A 144 -3.36 -7.01 5.50
N ILE A 145 -2.79 -6.48 4.43
CA ILE A 145 -1.35 -6.22 4.30
C ILE A 145 -1.15 -4.74 4.03
N LEU A 146 -0.48 -4.05 4.94
CA LEU A 146 -0.33 -2.61 4.83
C LEU A 146 1.03 -2.12 5.26
N CYS A 147 1.40 -0.95 4.75
CA CYS A 147 2.50 -0.15 5.25
C CYS A 147 1.94 0.93 6.18
N TYR A 148 2.64 1.25 7.28
CA TYR A 148 2.23 2.31 8.19
C TYR A 148 3.44 3.02 8.80
N HIS A 149 3.23 4.16 9.48
CA HIS A 149 4.34 4.85 10.14
C HIS A 149 4.77 4.09 11.39
N ALA A 150 6.09 3.87 11.56
CA ALA A 150 6.59 3.04 12.66
C ALA A 150 6.24 3.57 14.06
N THR A 151 6.16 4.90 14.23
CA THR A 151 5.78 5.52 15.52
C THR A 151 4.31 5.35 15.89
N LEU A 152 3.47 4.86 14.97
CA LEU A 152 2.04 4.63 15.19
C LEU A 152 1.71 3.13 15.24
N VAL A 153 2.70 2.30 15.50
CA VAL A 153 2.52 0.83 15.54
C VAL A 153 1.54 0.39 16.62
N ASP A 154 1.56 1.03 17.79
CA ASP A 154 0.64 0.78 18.89
C ASP A 154 -0.82 1.06 18.50
N ALA A 155 -1.07 2.23 17.88
CA ALA A 155 -2.39 2.59 17.36
C ALA A 155 -2.87 1.61 16.28
N LEU A 156 -1.97 1.20 15.36
CA LEU A 156 -2.26 0.22 14.33
C LEU A 156 -2.67 -1.13 14.94
N LEU A 157 -1.87 -1.66 15.85
CA LEU A 157 -2.15 -2.96 16.49
C LEU A 157 -3.46 -2.95 17.28
N ASN A 158 -3.76 -1.84 17.97
CA ASN A 158 -5.03 -1.66 18.67
C ASN A 158 -6.22 -1.64 17.69
N ALA A 159 -6.14 -0.87 16.61
CA ALA A 159 -7.20 -0.81 15.60
C ALA A 159 -7.43 -2.18 14.92
N LEU A 160 -6.36 -2.89 14.57
CA LEU A 160 -6.46 -4.25 14.02
C LEU A 160 -7.17 -5.19 14.97
N GLN A 161 -6.78 -5.20 16.26
CA GLN A 161 -7.40 -6.06 17.28
C GLN A 161 -8.88 -5.76 17.44
N ARG A 162 -9.28 -4.49 17.53
CA ARG A 162 -10.68 -4.06 17.61
C ARG A 162 -11.49 -4.46 16.37
N ALA A 163 -10.87 -4.45 15.21
CA ALA A 163 -11.46 -4.89 13.93
C ALA A 163 -11.44 -6.43 13.74
N LYS A 164 -11.05 -7.21 14.75
CA LYS A 164 -10.92 -8.68 14.68
C LYS A 164 -9.92 -9.16 13.62
N LEU A 165 -8.89 -8.36 13.36
CA LEU A 165 -7.75 -8.71 12.52
C LEU A 165 -6.54 -9.01 13.41
N LYS A 166 -5.95 -10.18 13.29
CA LYS A 166 -4.77 -10.57 14.08
C LYS A 166 -3.52 -10.23 13.30
N ALA A 167 -2.71 -9.29 13.78
CA ALA A 167 -1.37 -9.08 13.25
C ALA A 167 -0.55 -10.38 13.41
N ILE A 168 0.01 -10.89 12.33
CA ILE A 168 0.75 -12.16 12.29
C ILE A 168 2.21 -11.97 11.90
N LEU A 169 2.52 -10.90 11.17
CA LEU A 169 3.89 -10.58 10.78
C LEU A 169 4.10 -9.08 10.74
N LEU A 170 5.18 -8.61 11.36
CA LEU A 170 5.67 -7.25 11.25
C LEU A 170 7.08 -7.24 10.67
N ARG A 171 7.38 -6.21 9.89
CA ARG A 171 8.73 -5.90 9.44
C ARG A 171 8.97 -4.41 9.49
N PHE A 172 9.95 -3.98 10.29
CA PHE A 172 10.34 -2.57 10.37
C PHE A 172 11.26 -2.18 9.21
N VAL A 173 11.08 -0.97 8.69
CA VAL A 173 11.91 -0.40 7.63
C VAL A 173 12.71 0.76 8.21
N HIS A 174 14.04 0.64 8.14
CA HIS A 174 14.97 1.64 8.62
C HIS A 174 15.70 2.29 7.46
N PRO A 175 15.85 3.64 7.48
CA PRO A 175 16.70 4.31 6.48
C PRO A 175 18.14 3.81 6.52
N PHE A 176 18.70 3.66 7.71
CA PHE A 176 20.05 3.19 7.98
C PHE A 176 20.06 2.27 9.20
N LYS A 177 21.10 1.48 9.35
CA LYS A 177 21.24 0.50 10.44
C LYS A 177 21.07 1.13 11.84
N ASP A 178 21.61 2.33 12.03
CA ASP A 178 21.67 3.01 13.33
C ASP A 178 20.52 4.03 13.53
N GLN A 179 19.59 4.14 12.58
CA GLN A 179 18.46 5.04 12.68
C GLN A 179 17.18 4.32 13.09
N LYS A 180 16.29 5.06 13.74
CA LYS A 180 14.95 4.56 14.08
C LYS A 180 14.20 4.13 12.82
N ALA A 181 13.33 3.14 12.97
CA ALA A 181 12.43 2.75 11.91
C ALA A 181 11.54 3.93 11.50
N SER A 182 11.38 4.11 10.21
CA SER A 182 10.47 5.10 9.63
C SER A 182 9.10 4.51 9.33
N LEU A 183 9.08 3.25 8.90
CA LEU A 183 7.89 2.54 8.46
C LEU A 183 7.81 1.15 9.09
N ILE A 184 6.61 0.60 9.09
CA ILE A 184 6.32 -0.78 9.41
C ILE A 184 5.50 -1.40 8.29
N LEU A 185 5.89 -2.58 7.84
CA LEU A 185 5.09 -3.46 6.99
C LEU A 185 4.38 -4.44 7.92
N CYS A 186 3.07 -4.50 7.82
CA CYS A 186 2.22 -5.32 8.68
C CYS A 186 1.38 -6.26 7.82
N CYS A 187 1.41 -7.54 8.16
CA CYS A 187 0.44 -8.51 7.69
C CYS A 187 -0.47 -8.91 8.85
N ALA A 188 -1.75 -8.63 8.71
CA ALA A 188 -2.79 -9.09 9.62
C ALA A 188 -3.68 -10.11 8.92
N ARG A 189 -4.30 -10.99 9.67
CA ARG A 189 -5.15 -12.07 9.15
C ARG A 189 -6.46 -12.14 9.90
N LYS A 190 -7.55 -12.26 9.16
CA LYS A 190 -8.88 -12.46 9.73
C LYS A 190 -8.99 -13.86 10.33
N ASP A 191 -9.65 -13.96 11.48
CA ASP A 191 -9.91 -15.23 12.19
C ASP A 191 -8.65 -16.09 12.41
N SER A 192 -7.52 -15.44 12.72
CA SER A 192 -6.24 -16.11 12.97
C SER A 192 -5.96 -16.27 14.46
N LYS A 193 -5.42 -17.45 14.83
CA LYS A 193 -4.87 -17.73 16.16
C LYS A 193 -3.34 -17.70 16.19
N SER A 194 -2.69 -17.36 15.05
CA SER A 194 -1.23 -17.34 14.92
C SER A 194 -0.61 -16.31 15.88
N LEU A 195 0.56 -16.63 16.40
CA LEU A 195 1.36 -15.67 17.16
C LEU A 195 1.96 -14.63 16.21
N LEU A 196 2.14 -13.42 16.73
CA LEU A 196 2.83 -12.35 16.01
C LEU A 196 4.31 -12.67 15.90
N GLN A 197 4.84 -12.59 14.68
CA GLN A 197 6.26 -12.67 14.39
C GLN A 197 6.80 -11.30 13.96
N VAL A 198 8.07 -11.04 14.26
CA VAL A 198 8.77 -9.85 13.78
C VAL A 198 9.95 -10.31 12.93
N SER A 199 9.93 -9.97 11.65
CA SER A 199 11.03 -10.28 10.74
C SER A 199 12.25 -9.39 10.99
N PRO A 200 13.46 -9.81 10.59
CA PRO A 200 14.62 -8.93 10.54
C PRO A 200 14.27 -7.62 9.79
N PRO A 201 14.81 -6.47 10.23
CA PRO A 201 14.48 -5.19 9.64
C PRO A 201 14.90 -5.09 8.17
N LEU A 202 14.18 -4.30 7.39
CA LEU A 202 14.63 -3.87 6.07
C LEU A 202 15.44 -2.58 6.24
N ILE A 203 16.75 -2.68 6.02
CA ILE A 203 17.64 -1.50 5.99
C ILE A 203 17.70 -1.01 4.55
N THR A 204 17.37 0.28 4.31
CA THR A 204 17.26 0.76 2.92
C THR A 204 18.57 1.21 2.33
N HIS A 205 19.48 1.80 3.12
CA HIS A 205 20.75 2.35 2.64
C HIS A 205 21.94 1.84 3.44
N LYS A 206 23.08 1.66 2.77
CA LYS A 206 24.37 1.24 3.38
C LYS A 206 25.09 2.39 4.06
N ALA A 207 24.93 3.61 3.54
CA ALA A 207 25.61 4.82 4.01
C ALA A 207 24.68 6.04 3.93
N LYS A 208 25.05 7.12 4.66
CA LYS A 208 24.27 8.34 4.79
C LYS A 208 24.14 9.16 3.50
N ASP A 209 24.92 8.90 2.49
CA ASP A 209 24.85 9.56 1.17
C ASP A 209 23.59 9.21 0.37
N GLN A 210 22.77 8.27 0.85
CA GLN A 210 21.52 7.80 0.25
C GLN A 210 21.64 7.20 -1.17
N ARG A 211 22.83 7.15 -1.76
CA ARG A 211 23.09 6.57 -3.08
C ARG A 211 23.34 5.07 -3.00
N ALA A 212 23.93 4.62 -1.90
CA ALA A 212 24.29 3.22 -1.69
C ALA A 212 23.12 2.47 -1.03
N ILE A 213 22.19 1.96 -1.82
CA ILE A 213 21.13 1.08 -1.35
C ILE A 213 21.69 -0.28 -0.93
N THR A 214 20.99 -0.97 -0.02
CA THR A 214 21.37 -2.33 0.39
C THR A 214 21.10 -3.34 -0.72
N ASP A 215 21.78 -4.49 -0.66
CA ASP A 215 21.62 -5.56 -1.66
C ASP A 215 20.19 -6.12 -1.66
N GLU A 216 19.52 -6.14 -0.51
CA GLU A 216 18.13 -6.53 -0.43
C GLU A 216 17.22 -5.53 -1.17
N VAL A 217 17.42 -4.23 -0.97
CA VAL A 217 16.65 -3.21 -1.71
C VAL A 217 16.94 -3.27 -3.20
N ALA A 218 18.19 -3.46 -3.60
CA ALA A 218 18.55 -3.66 -5.00
C ALA A 218 17.83 -4.88 -5.61
N SER A 219 17.73 -5.99 -4.86
CA SER A 219 17.00 -7.19 -5.27
C SER A 219 15.50 -6.94 -5.43
N ILE A 220 14.89 -6.14 -4.53
CA ILE A 220 13.47 -5.74 -4.64
C ILE A 220 13.25 -4.93 -5.93
N TYR A 221 14.11 -3.96 -6.21
CA TYR A 221 14.02 -3.15 -7.43
C TYR A 221 14.23 -3.98 -8.70
N ALA A 222 15.20 -4.89 -8.69
CA ALA A 222 15.45 -5.80 -9.80
C ALA A 222 14.28 -6.76 -10.06
N ARG A 223 13.58 -7.20 -9.00
CA ARG A 223 12.38 -8.05 -9.11
C ARG A 223 11.28 -7.39 -9.90
N PHE A 224 10.97 -6.13 -9.60
CA PHE A 224 9.84 -5.44 -10.20
C PHE A 224 10.19 -4.71 -11.50
N LYS A 225 11.43 -4.24 -11.67
CA LYS A 225 11.93 -3.50 -12.86
C LYS A 225 10.93 -2.41 -13.30
N THR A 226 10.51 -1.56 -12.34
CA THR A 226 9.54 -0.51 -12.60
C THR A 226 10.23 0.75 -13.14
N HIS A 227 9.57 1.43 -14.10
CA HIS A 227 9.99 2.72 -14.63
C HIS A 227 8.82 3.69 -14.47
N SER A 228 9.08 4.83 -13.83
CA SER A 228 8.13 5.91 -13.66
C SER A 228 8.11 6.80 -14.90
N ILE A 229 6.91 7.05 -15.44
CA ILE A 229 6.67 8.00 -16.54
C ILE A 229 5.77 9.10 -15.98
N LYS A 230 6.31 10.32 -15.93
CA LYS A 230 5.54 11.51 -15.54
C LYS A 230 4.74 12.00 -16.74
N ALA A 231 3.43 12.17 -16.58
CA ALA A 231 2.53 12.62 -17.63
C ALA A 231 1.47 13.58 -17.10
N SER A 232 0.95 14.47 -17.97
CA SER A 232 -0.29 15.20 -17.69
C SER A 232 -1.50 14.38 -18.17
N LEU A 233 -2.70 14.71 -17.67
CA LEU A 233 -3.92 14.08 -18.14
C LEU A 233 -4.15 14.30 -19.64
N GLU A 234 -3.85 15.50 -20.14
CA GLU A 234 -3.97 15.86 -21.55
C GLU A 234 -3.09 15.00 -22.47
N MET A 235 -1.86 14.68 -22.03
CA MET A 235 -0.94 13.83 -22.79
C MET A 235 -1.37 12.37 -22.87
N CYS A 236 -2.26 11.92 -22.00
CA CYS A 236 -2.71 10.53 -21.91
C CYS A 236 -4.13 10.34 -22.49
N ALA A 237 -4.82 11.43 -22.86
CA ALA A 237 -6.18 11.42 -23.44
C ALA A 237 -6.18 11.34 -24.98
N LEU A 238 -5.00 11.38 -25.59
CA LEU A 238 -4.76 11.19 -27.04
C LEU A 238 -4.38 9.72 -27.32
#